data_91f546a5860b2f1d802b9fd4cdabac2b
#
_entry.id   91f546a5860b2f1d802b9fd4cdabac2b
#
_cell.length_a   1.000
_cell.length_b   1.000
_cell.length_c   1.000
_cell.angle_alpha   90.00
_cell.angle_beta   90.00
_cell.angle_gamma   90.00
#
_symmetry.space_group_name_H-M   'P 1'
#
loop_
_entity.id
_entity.type
_entity.pdbx_description
1 polymer ?
#
loop_
_entity_poly.entity_id
_entity_poly.type
_entity_poly.pdbx_seq_one_letter_code
_entity_poly.pdbx_strand_id
1 'polypeptide(L)'
;VYHGRLPVHVRCLLDEFANIGQIPKFEKLIATIRSREISASIILQSKSQLKAIYKDNADTIEGNCDTTLFLGGKEKTTLKEMAEILGKETIDLYNTSDTRGTSQSYGLNYQKTGKDMPYLFVKSSVA
;
A
#
# COMPACT_ATOMS: atom_id res chain seq x y z
N VAL A 1 -28.15 -27.97 5.21
CA VAL A 1 -27.07 -28.18 4.24
C VAL A 1 -27.05 -26.98 3.29
N TYR A 2 -26.02 -26.16 3.39
CA TYR A 2 -25.88 -24.96 2.58
C TYR A 2 -25.33 -25.33 1.21
N HIS A 3 -26.07 -25.07 0.14
CA HIS A 3 -25.71 -25.40 -1.25
C HIS A 3 -24.54 -24.51 -1.78
N GLY A 4 -23.39 -24.55 -1.09
CA GLY A 4 -22.18 -23.83 -1.47
C GLY A 4 -22.15 -22.31 -1.15
N ARG A 5 -23.27 -21.75 -0.63
CA ARG A 5 -23.38 -20.34 -0.22
C ARG A 5 -24.01 -20.23 1.16
N LEU A 6 -23.47 -19.38 2.01
CA LEU A 6 -24.02 -19.12 3.33
C LEU A 6 -25.30 -18.27 3.26
N PRO A 7 -26.28 -18.48 4.16
CA PRO A 7 -27.50 -17.67 4.19
C PRO A 7 -27.26 -16.25 4.74
N VAL A 8 -26.15 -16.06 5.47
CA VAL A 8 -25.75 -14.78 6.07
C VAL A 8 -24.31 -14.52 5.72
N HIS A 9 -23.99 -13.29 5.40
CA HIS A 9 -22.62 -12.89 5.11
C HIS A 9 -21.73 -13.04 6.35
N VAL A 10 -20.59 -13.69 6.20
CA VAL A 10 -19.60 -13.89 7.26
C VAL A 10 -18.34 -13.10 6.92
N ARG A 11 -17.90 -12.22 7.81
CA ARG A 11 -16.62 -11.54 7.70
C ARG A 11 -15.59 -12.18 8.64
N CYS A 12 -14.52 -12.68 8.06
CA CYS A 12 -13.38 -13.18 8.81
C CYS A 12 -12.40 -12.03 9.07
N LEU A 13 -12.17 -11.70 10.33
CA LEU A 13 -11.14 -10.74 10.73
C LEU A 13 -9.91 -11.52 11.16
N LEU A 14 -8.87 -11.52 10.31
CA LEU A 14 -7.65 -12.28 10.51
C LEU A 14 -6.56 -11.34 11.02
N ASP A 15 -6.61 -11.08 12.31
CA ASP A 15 -5.59 -10.27 12.99
C ASP A 15 -4.29 -11.05 13.14
N GLU A 16 -3.17 -10.34 13.00
CA GLU A 16 -1.83 -10.93 12.99
C GLU A 16 -1.72 -12.17 12.08
N PHE A 17 -2.25 -12.06 10.87
CA PHE A 17 -2.39 -13.19 9.94
C PHE A 17 -1.10 -14.00 9.75
N ALA A 18 0.06 -13.35 9.83
CA ALA A 18 1.34 -14.01 9.74
C ALA A 18 1.60 -14.99 10.90
N ASN A 19 1.00 -14.77 12.07
CA ASN A 19 1.19 -15.61 13.26
C ASN A 19 0.26 -16.83 13.28
N ILE A 20 -0.79 -16.83 12.48
CA ILE A 20 -1.70 -17.99 12.35
C ILE A 20 -0.98 -19.19 11.71
N GLY A 21 0.11 -18.91 10.97
CA GLY A 21 0.80 -19.90 10.15
C GLY A 21 0.21 -20.00 8.75
N GLN A 22 0.74 -20.90 7.95
CA GLN A 22 0.28 -21.08 6.58
C GLN A 22 -1.04 -21.85 6.53
N ILE A 23 -2.09 -21.19 6.05
CA ILE A 23 -3.37 -21.86 5.73
C ILE A 23 -3.20 -22.52 4.36
N PRO A 24 -3.36 -23.85 4.25
CA PRO A 24 -3.19 -24.54 2.97
C PRO A 24 -4.11 -24.00 1.88
N LYS A 25 -3.55 -23.69 0.72
CA LYS A 25 -4.30 -23.20 -0.46
C LYS A 25 -5.09 -21.91 -0.22
N PHE A 26 -4.63 -21.07 0.71
CA PHE A 26 -5.33 -19.82 1.05
C PHE A 26 -5.45 -18.89 -0.15
N GLU A 27 -4.46 -18.84 -1.04
CA GLU A 27 -4.47 -18.08 -2.28
C GLU A 27 -5.65 -18.46 -3.20
N LYS A 28 -6.08 -19.72 -3.16
CA LYS A 28 -7.25 -20.20 -3.91
C LYS A 28 -8.55 -19.93 -3.16
N LEU A 29 -8.51 -20.05 -1.84
CA LEU A 29 -9.68 -19.79 -1.00
C LEU A 29 -10.10 -18.33 -1.11
N ILE A 30 -9.18 -17.39 -0.98
CA ILE A 30 -9.50 -15.95 -1.01
C ILE A 30 -10.15 -15.53 -2.34
N ALA A 31 -9.77 -16.15 -3.44
CA ALA A 31 -10.38 -15.90 -4.76
C ALA A 31 -11.84 -16.38 -4.86
N THR A 32 -12.25 -17.36 -4.06
CA THR A 32 -13.56 -18.02 -4.18
C THR A 32 -14.55 -17.71 -3.06
N ILE A 33 -14.10 -17.21 -1.91
CA ILE A 33 -14.95 -16.99 -0.73
C ILE A 33 -16.09 -16.00 -0.98
N ARG A 34 -15.90 -15.03 -1.88
CA ARG A 34 -16.93 -14.05 -2.26
C ARG A 34 -18.22 -14.73 -2.74
N SER A 35 -18.12 -15.76 -3.57
CA SER A 35 -19.29 -16.50 -4.07
C SER A 35 -20.03 -17.25 -2.98
N ARG A 36 -19.41 -17.44 -1.82
CA ARG A 36 -19.95 -18.15 -0.67
C ARG A 36 -20.47 -17.24 0.43
N GLU A 37 -20.59 -15.94 0.18
CA GLU A 37 -20.96 -14.92 1.17
C GLU A 37 -19.95 -14.82 2.32
N ILE A 38 -18.67 -14.95 1.99
CA ILE A 38 -17.58 -14.79 2.96
C ILE A 38 -16.65 -13.69 2.48
N SER A 39 -16.26 -12.79 3.39
CA SER A 39 -15.19 -11.82 3.17
C SER A 39 -14.10 -12.00 4.22
N ALA A 40 -12.88 -11.63 3.88
CA ALA A 40 -11.74 -11.66 4.77
C ALA A 40 -11.07 -10.29 4.89
N SER A 41 -10.76 -9.89 6.10
CA SER A 41 -9.91 -8.75 6.40
C SER A 41 -8.60 -9.28 6.98
N ILE A 42 -7.52 -9.13 6.23
CA ILE A 42 -6.19 -9.61 6.59
C ILE A 42 -5.41 -8.46 7.20
N ILE A 43 -4.94 -8.61 8.43
CA ILE A 43 -4.15 -7.59 9.13
C ILE A 43 -2.72 -8.09 9.27
N LEU A 44 -1.78 -7.28 8.81
CA LEU A 44 -0.35 -7.55 8.80
C LEU A 44 0.42 -6.36 9.38
N GLN A 45 1.53 -6.63 10.01
CA GLN A 45 2.47 -5.58 10.44
C GLN A 45 3.34 -5.09 9.27
N SER A 46 3.62 -5.98 8.31
CA SER A 46 4.37 -5.67 7.09
C SER A 46 4.03 -6.66 5.97
N LYS A 47 4.22 -6.24 4.73
CA LYS A 47 4.08 -7.13 3.56
C LYS A 47 5.13 -8.22 3.53
N SER A 48 6.31 -7.97 4.06
CA SER A 48 7.39 -8.94 4.16
C SER A 48 6.98 -10.18 4.95
N GLN A 49 6.10 -10.03 5.95
CA GLN A 49 5.56 -11.18 6.71
C GLN A 49 4.73 -12.11 5.83
N LEU A 50 3.89 -11.54 4.97
CA LEU A 50 3.09 -12.34 4.03
C LEU A 50 3.99 -13.08 3.04
N LYS A 51 4.98 -12.40 2.48
CA LYS A 51 5.96 -12.98 1.54
C LYS A 51 6.81 -14.09 2.19
N ALA A 52 7.16 -13.95 3.47
CA ALA A 52 7.92 -14.97 4.20
C ALA A 52 7.15 -16.30 4.31
N ILE A 53 5.82 -16.25 4.47
CA ILE A 53 4.97 -17.43 4.69
C ILE A 53 4.47 -18.01 3.36
N TYR A 54 3.93 -17.14 2.49
CA TYR A 54 3.26 -17.58 1.25
C TYR A 54 4.15 -17.49 0.01
N LYS A 55 5.35 -16.92 0.11
CA LYS A 55 6.33 -16.79 -0.99
C LYS A 55 5.67 -16.19 -2.23
N ASP A 56 5.75 -16.88 -3.35
CA ASP A 56 5.18 -16.43 -4.64
C ASP A 56 3.66 -16.27 -4.62
N ASN A 57 2.97 -16.96 -3.72
CA ASN A 57 1.51 -16.85 -3.56
C ASN A 57 1.07 -15.59 -2.80
N ALA A 58 1.98 -14.86 -2.18
CA ALA A 58 1.68 -13.64 -1.44
C ALA A 58 1.05 -12.57 -2.34
N ASP A 59 1.60 -12.37 -3.54
CA ASP A 59 1.09 -11.41 -4.52
C ASP A 59 -0.31 -11.80 -5.03
N THR A 60 -0.59 -13.10 -5.14
CA THR A 60 -1.93 -13.60 -5.49
C THR A 60 -2.94 -13.31 -4.39
N ILE A 61 -2.56 -13.48 -3.12
CA ILE A 61 -3.43 -13.16 -1.97
C ILE A 61 -3.74 -11.67 -1.96
N GLU A 62 -2.74 -10.83 -2.10
CA GLU A 62 -2.90 -9.38 -2.12
C GLU A 62 -3.73 -8.91 -3.32
N GLY A 63 -3.48 -9.47 -4.51
CA GLY A 63 -4.22 -9.15 -5.73
C GLY A 63 -5.72 -9.52 -5.67
N ASN A 64 -6.12 -10.40 -4.76
CA ASN A 64 -7.53 -10.73 -4.51
C ASN A 64 -8.18 -9.86 -3.40
N CYS A 65 -7.42 -8.92 -2.83
CA CYS A 65 -7.94 -7.95 -1.88
C CYS A 65 -8.30 -6.65 -2.61
N ASP A 66 -9.58 -6.31 -2.66
CA ASP A 66 -10.08 -5.11 -3.36
C ASP A 66 -9.62 -3.80 -2.71
N THR A 67 -9.34 -3.82 -1.41
CA THR A 67 -9.00 -2.63 -0.63
C THR A 67 -7.74 -2.87 0.19
N THR A 68 -6.79 -1.95 0.10
CA THR A 68 -5.60 -1.92 0.96
C THR A 68 -5.66 -0.68 1.84
N LEU A 69 -5.66 -0.87 3.16
CA LEU A 69 -5.57 0.19 4.16
C LEU A 69 -4.18 0.20 4.75
N PHE A 70 -3.44 1.29 4.53
CA PHE A 70 -2.12 1.48 5.10
C PHE A 70 -2.16 2.54 6.20
N LEU A 71 -1.89 2.12 7.44
CA LEU A 71 -1.94 2.99 8.64
C LEU A 71 -0.57 3.58 9.00
N GLY A 72 0.42 3.37 8.16
CA GLY A 72 1.79 3.78 8.42
C GLY A 72 2.68 2.63 8.88
N GLY A 73 3.98 2.87 8.89
CA GLY A 73 4.98 1.88 9.28
C GLY A 73 6.39 2.36 8.96
N LYS A 74 7.39 1.62 9.43
CA LYS A 74 8.83 1.92 9.21
C LYS A 74 9.51 0.88 8.31
N GLU A 75 8.79 -0.14 7.89
CA GLU A 75 9.33 -1.21 7.05
C GLU A 75 9.49 -0.70 5.62
N LYS A 76 10.75 -0.64 5.16
CA LYS A 76 11.15 0.02 3.92
C LYS A 76 10.53 -0.60 2.67
N THR A 77 10.37 -1.92 2.63
CA THR A 77 9.80 -2.63 1.48
C THR A 77 8.33 -2.27 1.30
N THR A 78 7.54 -2.31 2.38
CA THR A 78 6.13 -1.91 2.36
C THR A 78 5.97 -0.45 1.97
N LEU A 79 6.79 0.45 2.53
CA LEU A 79 6.76 1.88 2.18
C LEU A 79 7.07 2.11 0.69
N LYS A 80 8.06 1.42 0.15
CA LYS A 80 8.43 1.53 -1.26
C LYS A 80 7.30 1.06 -2.18
N GLU A 81 6.72 -0.11 -1.90
CA GLU A 81 5.61 -0.66 -2.68
C GLU A 81 4.36 0.24 -2.62
N MET A 82 4.03 0.80 -1.44
CA MET A 82 2.93 1.76 -1.32
C MET A 82 3.19 3.03 -2.11
N ALA A 83 4.42 3.56 -2.07
CA ALA A 83 4.79 4.73 -2.85
C ALA A 83 4.73 4.47 -4.37
N GLU A 84 5.10 3.28 -4.82
CA GLU A 84 5.00 2.87 -6.23
C GLU A 84 3.54 2.76 -6.69
N ILE A 85 2.64 2.25 -5.85
CA ILE A 85 1.20 2.17 -6.14
C ILE A 85 0.58 3.56 -6.25
N LEU A 86 0.99 4.51 -5.40
CA LEU A 86 0.50 5.89 -5.42
C LEU A 86 1.03 6.69 -6.62
N GLY A 87 2.17 6.28 -7.17
CA GLY A 87 2.82 6.96 -8.28
C GLY A 87 3.71 8.13 -7.84
N LYS A 88 4.09 8.96 -8.81
CA LYS A 88 5.00 10.10 -8.63
C LYS A 88 4.38 11.35 -9.23
N GLU A 89 4.61 12.49 -8.58
CA GLU A 89 4.29 13.79 -9.13
C GLU A 89 5.56 14.60 -9.35
N THR A 90 5.57 15.36 -10.45
CA THR A 90 6.63 16.33 -10.72
C THR A 90 6.28 17.63 -10.02
N ILE A 91 7.12 18.05 -9.08
CA ILE A 91 6.98 19.35 -8.41
C ILE A 91 8.00 20.33 -8.95
N ASP A 92 7.57 21.56 -9.26
CA ASP A 92 8.44 22.66 -9.65
C ASP A 92 8.99 23.32 -8.37
N LEU A 93 10.30 23.23 -8.20
CA LEU A 93 11.00 23.89 -7.09
C LEU A 93 11.65 25.17 -7.60
N TYR A 94 11.29 26.30 -7.00
CA TYR A 94 11.91 27.58 -7.26
C TYR A 94 12.99 27.84 -6.20
N ASN A 95 14.25 27.93 -6.64
CA ASN A 95 15.35 28.40 -5.79
C ASN A 95 15.59 29.87 -6.07
N THR A 96 15.37 30.73 -5.07
CA THR A 96 15.81 32.12 -5.08
C THR A 96 17.13 32.21 -4.34
N SER A 97 18.23 32.48 -5.06
CA SER A 97 19.51 32.81 -4.44
C SER A 97 19.68 34.34 -4.41
N ASP A 98 19.73 34.88 -3.22
CA ASP A 98 20.01 36.31 -2.98
C ASP A 98 21.51 36.45 -2.68
N THR A 99 22.29 36.94 -3.66
CA THR A 99 23.72 37.15 -3.49
C THR A 99 23.94 38.64 -3.16
N ARG A 100 24.17 38.95 -1.90
CA ARG A 100 24.58 40.29 -1.47
C ARG A 100 26.07 40.47 -1.69
N GLY A 101 26.45 41.01 -2.84
CA GLY A 101 27.79 41.46 -3.15
C GLY A 101 27.77 42.95 -3.56
N THR A 102 28.95 43.58 -3.65
CA THR A 102 29.14 45.00 -4.02
C THR A 102 28.64 45.40 -5.43
N SER A 103 28.19 44.43 -6.24
CA SER A 103 27.42 44.64 -7.48
C SER A 103 26.14 43.85 -7.39
N GLN A 104 25.00 44.54 -7.38
CA GLN A 104 23.67 43.93 -7.39
C GLN A 104 23.42 43.31 -8.78
N SER A 105 23.51 42.00 -8.88
CA SER A 105 22.97 41.27 -10.03
C SER A 105 21.77 40.43 -9.54
N TYR A 106 20.59 40.84 -10.00
CA TYR A 106 19.36 40.04 -9.81
C TYR A 106 19.35 38.96 -10.88
N GLY A 107 19.73 37.74 -10.51
CA GLY A 107 19.62 36.57 -11.36
C GLY A 107 18.50 35.66 -10.84
N LEU A 108 17.38 35.63 -11.57
CA LEU A 108 16.38 34.58 -11.41
C LEU A 108 16.89 33.33 -12.14
N ASN A 109 17.53 32.44 -11.41
CA ASN A 109 17.87 31.12 -11.93
C ASN A 109 16.66 30.20 -11.82
N TYR A 110 15.96 30.02 -12.94
CA TYR A 110 14.96 28.96 -13.06
C TYR A 110 15.70 27.63 -13.27
N GLN A 111 15.94 26.88 -12.21
CA GLN A 111 16.35 25.49 -12.32
C GLN A 111 15.11 24.62 -12.22
N LYS A 112 14.64 24.12 -13.37
CA LYS A 112 13.61 23.09 -13.42
C LYS A 112 14.23 21.77 -13.04
N THR A 113 14.40 21.55 -11.75
CA THR A 113 14.82 20.25 -11.23
C THR A 113 13.55 19.47 -10.97
N GLY A 114 13.12 18.70 -11.97
CA GLY A 114 12.06 17.72 -11.78
C GLY A 114 12.54 16.67 -10.79
N LYS A 115 12.23 16.86 -9.52
CA LYS A 115 12.44 15.84 -8.49
C LYS A 115 11.16 15.07 -8.40
N ASP A 116 11.16 13.86 -8.93
CA ASP A 116 10.08 12.90 -8.71
C ASP A 116 9.98 12.60 -7.22
N MET A 117 9.03 13.20 -6.55
CA MET A 117 8.73 12.85 -5.15
C MET A 117 7.63 11.81 -5.12
N PRO A 118 7.82 10.70 -4.41
CA PRO A 118 6.72 9.77 -4.17
C PRO A 118 5.66 10.44 -3.29
N TYR A 119 4.38 10.35 -3.71
CA TYR A 119 3.29 10.80 -2.86
C TYR A 119 3.24 10.00 -1.57
N LEU A 120 3.41 10.67 -0.46
CA LEU A 120 3.12 10.13 0.84
C LEU A 120 1.87 10.83 1.40
N PHE A 121 0.72 10.63 0.77
CA PHE A 121 -0.55 11.06 1.34
C PHE A 121 -1.34 9.85 1.81
N VAL A 122 -1.34 9.64 3.10
CA VAL A 122 -2.35 8.83 3.76
C VAL A 122 -3.61 9.70 3.87
N LYS A 123 -4.52 9.60 2.92
CA LYS A 123 -5.83 10.18 3.05
C LYS A 123 -6.68 9.19 3.86
N SER A 124 -6.73 9.37 5.17
CA SER A 124 -7.74 8.70 5.97
C SER A 124 -9.10 9.34 5.69
N SER A 125 -9.85 8.79 4.75
CA SER A 125 -11.27 9.06 4.69
C SER A 125 -11.98 8.02 5.55
N VAL A 126 -12.18 8.37 6.81
CA VAL A 126 -13.21 7.73 7.62
C VAL A 126 -14.53 8.28 7.11
N ALA A 127 -15.28 7.46 6.43
CA ALA A 127 -16.70 7.68 6.20
C ALA A 127 -17.46 6.75 7.14
#